data_0c0c46ef10722a8a41caf52d3d223342
#
_entry.id   0c0c46ef10722a8a41caf52d3d223342
#
_cell.length_a   1.000
_cell.length_b   1.000
_cell.length_c   1.000
_cell.angle_alpha   90.00
_cell.angle_beta   90.00
_cell.angle_gamma   90.00
#
_symmetry.space_group_name_H-M   'P 1'
#
loop_
_entity.id
_entity.type
_entity.pdbx_description
1 polymer ?
#
loop_
_entity_poly.entity_id
_entity_poly.type
_entity_poly.pdbx_seq_one_letter_code
_entity_poly.pdbx_strand_id
1 'polypeptide(L)'
;LASTLNPFATVIASDTAGISSASGLLLRVIFWIVLTGLSTYYVYRYADKVQKDPTKSLTYATREEDLKHFNVDSGEEIPSQMNKKQKRVLVVFISTFVIMVAGFIPFKDLGIKFFETFNESLHKIPVLGQLIGNTDALGTWYFPQTAMLFAFMGILVGIIYGLKEDKIISSFMNGAADLLSVALIVAVARGIQVIMNDGMITATILHWGEEGLKGLSSQLFIVLTYIFYLPM
;
A
#
# COMPACT_ATOMS: atom_id res chain seq x y z
N LEU A 1 2.29 5.91 9.63
CA LEU A 1 1.29 6.29 8.62
C LEU A 1 0.60 5.07 8.01
N ALA A 2 1.35 4.02 7.65
CA ALA A 2 0.79 2.83 7.03
C ALA A 2 -0.27 2.13 7.90
N SER A 3 -0.12 2.13 9.23
CA SER A 3 -1.02 1.44 10.15
C SER A 3 -2.37 2.14 10.37
N THR A 4 -2.50 3.42 10.04
CA THR A 4 -3.72 4.18 10.31
C THR A 4 -4.83 3.94 9.29
N LEU A 5 -4.47 3.89 8.00
CA LEU A 5 -5.40 3.67 6.90
C LEU A 5 -4.98 2.51 5.99
N ASN A 6 -3.98 1.71 6.40
CA ASN A 6 -3.64 0.51 5.65
C ASN A 6 -4.81 -0.48 5.71
N PRO A 7 -5.49 -0.73 4.58
CA PRO A 7 -6.67 -1.58 4.57
C PRO A 7 -6.35 -3.01 5.04
N PHE A 8 -5.17 -3.51 4.69
CA PHE A 8 -4.75 -4.87 5.06
C PHE A 8 -4.58 -5.04 6.57
N ALA A 9 -3.85 -4.13 7.23
CA ALA A 9 -3.70 -4.18 8.68
C ALA A 9 -5.04 -3.95 9.39
N THR A 10 -5.86 -3.05 8.86
CA THR A 10 -7.17 -2.73 9.46
C THR A 10 -8.14 -3.89 9.33
N VAL A 11 -8.24 -4.53 8.16
CA VAL A 11 -9.14 -5.67 7.94
C VAL A 11 -8.73 -6.83 8.84
N ILE A 12 -7.45 -7.22 8.85
CA ILE A 12 -6.96 -8.30 9.71
C ILE A 12 -7.26 -8.03 11.19
N ALA A 13 -6.96 -6.81 11.67
CA ALA A 13 -7.20 -6.45 13.07
C ALA A 13 -8.71 -6.45 13.41
N SER A 14 -9.55 -5.94 12.52
CA SER A 14 -10.99 -5.89 12.72
C SER A 14 -11.61 -7.28 12.71
N ASP A 15 -11.20 -8.15 11.78
CA ASP A 15 -11.68 -9.54 11.71
C ASP A 15 -11.27 -10.32 12.96
N THR A 16 -10.03 -10.15 13.42
CA THR A 16 -9.55 -10.79 14.67
C THR A 16 -10.31 -10.30 15.89
N ALA A 17 -10.68 -9.02 15.93
CA ALA A 17 -11.44 -8.42 17.02
C ALA A 17 -12.96 -8.64 16.91
N GLY A 18 -13.46 -9.21 15.80
CA GLY A 18 -14.89 -9.40 15.54
C GLY A 18 -15.68 -8.11 15.38
N ILE A 19 -15.03 -7.03 14.91
CA ILE A 19 -15.65 -5.72 14.69
C ILE A 19 -15.60 -5.33 13.21
N SER A 20 -16.48 -4.39 12.81
CA SER A 20 -16.45 -3.86 11.44
C SER A 20 -15.15 -3.12 11.13
N SER A 21 -14.61 -3.30 9.93
CA SER A 21 -13.44 -2.56 9.43
C SER A 21 -13.66 -1.05 9.35
N ALA A 22 -14.92 -0.59 9.35
CA ALA A 22 -15.30 0.82 9.44
C ALA A 22 -15.21 1.38 10.86
N SER A 23 -15.11 0.53 11.90
CA SER A 23 -15.03 0.96 13.29
C SER A 23 -13.81 1.84 13.53
N GLY A 24 -14.01 3.02 14.15
CA GLY A 24 -12.96 3.99 14.40
C GLY A 24 -12.41 4.70 13.15
N LEU A 25 -13.07 4.62 11.99
CA LEU A 25 -12.60 5.21 10.73
C LEU A 25 -12.33 6.73 10.89
N LEU A 26 -13.22 7.47 11.54
CA LEU A 26 -13.04 8.90 11.75
C LEU A 26 -11.75 9.21 12.51
N LEU A 27 -11.49 8.50 13.59
CA LEU A 27 -10.28 8.68 14.41
C LEU A 27 -9.02 8.34 13.61
N ARG A 28 -9.05 7.25 12.83
CA ARG A 28 -7.95 6.85 11.94
C ARG A 28 -7.65 7.92 10.87
N VAL A 29 -8.68 8.53 10.30
CA VAL A 29 -8.53 9.62 9.32
C VAL A 29 -7.89 10.84 9.98
N ILE A 30 -8.33 11.23 11.18
CA ILE A 30 -7.73 12.34 11.92
C ILE A 30 -6.24 12.06 12.20
N PHE A 31 -5.90 10.89 12.72
CA PHE A 31 -4.51 10.50 12.94
C PHE A 31 -3.69 10.51 11.65
N TRP A 32 -4.26 10.02 10.55
CA TRP A 32 -3.60 10.02 9.26
C TRP A 32 -3.27 11.45 8.79
N ILE A 33 -4.23 12.39 8.89
CA ILE A 33 -4.02 13.80 8.52
C ILE A 33 -2.92 14.41 9.39
N VAL A 34 -2.99 14.24 10.71
CA VAL A 34 -2.00 14.81 11.65
C VAL A 34 -0.60 14.24 11.40
N LEU A 35 -0.47 12.91 11.32
CA LEU A 35 0.82 12.26 11.11
C LEU A 35 1.40 12.56 9.73
N THR A 36 0.55 12.63 8.69
CA THR A 36 0.98 13.03 7.34
C THR A 36 1.47 14.47 7.32
N GLY A 37 0.73 15.37 7.97
CA GLY A 37 1.13 16.77 8.09
C GLY A 37 2.48 16.94 8.79
N LEU A 38 2.68 16.25 9.92
CA LEU A 38 3.95 16.27 10.66
C LEU A 38 5.11 15.70 9.82
N SER A 39 4.89 14.56 9.16
CA SER A 39 5.90 13.93 8.31
C SER A 39 6.25 14.81 7.11
N THR A 40 5.26 15.39 6.46
CA THR A 40 5.46 16.32 5.33
C THR A 40 6.23 17.55 5.78
N TYR A 41 5.88 18.13 6.92
CA TYR A 41 6.60 19.27 7.50
C TYR A 41 8.07 18.93 7.81
N TYR A 42 8.32 17.75 8.37
CA TYR A 42 9.68 17.28 8.64
C TYR A 42 10.49 17.13 7.35
N VAL A 43 9.93 16.47 6.33
CA VAL A 43 10.59 16.28 5.03
C VAL A 43 10.83 17.64 4.35
N TYR A 44 9.85 18.53 4.40
CA TYR A 44 10.00 19.88 3.85
C TYR A 44 11.17 20.64 4.50
N ARG A 45 11.24 20.63 5.84
CA ARG A 45 12.36 21.27 6.56
C ARG A 45 13.71 20.62 6.24
N TYR A 46 13.74 19.29 6.11
CA TYR A 46 14.94 18.58 5.73
C TYR A 46 15.38 18.96 4.30
N ALA A 47 14.45 18.98 3.36
CA ALA A 47 14.72 19.37 1.97
C ALA A 47 15.24 20.81 1.88
N ASP A 48 14.64 21.77 2.58
CA ASP A 48 15.13 23.17 2.65
C ASP A 48 16.54 23.26 3.24
N LYS A 49 16.84 22.45 4.26
CA LYS A 49 18.18 22.37 4.85
C LYS A 49 19.21 21.82 3.88
N VAL A 50 18.87 20.75 3.15
CA VAL A 50 19.77 20.12 2.16
C VAL A 50 19.93 20.99 0.91
N GLN A 51 18.88 21.70 0.50
CA GLN A 51 18.94 22.65 -0.62
C GLN A 51 19.93 23.79 -0.34
N LYS A 52 19.97 24.29 0.91
CA LYS A 52 20.91 25.34 1.33
C LYS A 52 22.34 24.82 1.50
N ASP A 53 22.50 23.59 1.92
CA ASP A 53 23.79 22.96 2.15
C ASP A 53 23.70 21.46 1.83
N PRO A 54 24.07 21.04 0.60
CA PRO A 54 24.00 19.65 0.18
C PRO A 54 24.81 18.68 1.05
N THR A 55 25.86 19.14 1.73
CA THR A 55 26.67 18.27 2.60
C THR A 55 25.92 17.75 3.82
N LYS A 56 24.78 18.37 4.15
CA LYS A 56 23.89 17.93 5.25
C LYS A 56 22.92 16.81 4.86
N SER A 57 22.99 16.34 3.61
CA SER A 57 22.24 15.17 3.20
C SER A 57 22.77 13.91 3.87
N LEU A 58 21.88 13.05 4.34
CA LEU A 58 22.22 11.74 4.90
C LEU A 58 22.88 10.81 3.86
N THR A 59 22.55 11.00 2.59
CA THR A 59 23.07 10.23 1.45
C THR A 59 24.18 10.98 0.68
N TYR A 60 24.76 12.02 1.27
CA TYR A 60 25.80 12.80 0.58
C TYR A 60 27.04 11.96 0.22
N ALA A 61 27.40 11.02 1.09
CA ALA A 61 28.55 10.15 0.87
C ALA A 61 28.36 9.15 -0.30
N THR A 62 27.11 8.76 -0.59
CA THR A 62 26.77 7.81 -1.67
C THR A 62 26.29 8.52 -2.94
N ARG A 63 26.32 9.85 -2.98
CA ARG A 63 25.75 10.66 -4.07
C ARG A 63 26.26 10.25 -5.46
N GLU A 64 27.56 9.99 -5.61
CA GLU A 64 28.13 9.61 -6.91
C GLU A 64 27.64 8.23 -7.38
N GLU A 65 27.47 7.30 -6.46
CA GLU A 65 26.93 5.97 -6.74
C GLU A 65 25.44 6.06 -7.09
N ASP A 66 24.69 6.86 -6.34
CA ASP A 66 23.26 7.10 -6.59
C ASP A 66 23.04 7.77 -7.96
N LEU A 67 23.85 8.76 -8.34
CA LEU A 67 23.77 9.40 -9.66
C LEU A 67 24.02 8.41 -10.79
N LYS A 68 24.99 7.50 -10.63
CA LYS A 68 25.28 6.44 -11.62
C LYS A 68 24.14 5.41 -11.68
N HIS A 69 23.62 5.02 -10.52
CA HIS A 69 22.56 4.01 -10.44
C HIS A 69 21.24 4.51 -11.06
N PHE A 70 20.86 5.74 -10.75
CA PHE A 70 19.59 6.32 -11.24
C PHE A 70 19.71 7.01 -12.60
N ASN A 71 20.89 7.01 -13.20
CA ASN A 71 21.12 7.58 -14.54
C ASN A 71 20.60 9.02 -14.70
N VAL A 72 20.73 9.84 -13.65
CA VAL A 72 20.16 11.20 -13.59
C VAL A 72 20.89 12.18 -14.52
N ASP A 73 22.11 11.82 -14.93
CA ASP A 73 22.96 12.63 -15.85
C ASP A 73 22.70 12.34 -17.34
N SER A 74 21.62 11.68 -17.69
CA SER A 74 21.32 11.33 -19.09
C SER A 74 21.02 12.51 -20.02
N GLY A 75 21.35 13.74 -19.65
CA GLY A 75 21.37 14.93 -20.55
C GLY A 75 20.09 15.18 -21.34
N GLU A 76 19.07 14.36 -21.18
CA GLU A 76 17.78 14.55 -21.81
C GLU A 76 17.06 15.70 -21.10
N GLU A 77 16.91 16.81 -21.80
CA GLU A 77 16.07 17.91 -21.37
C GLU A 77 14.69 17.36 -21.04
N ILE A 78 14.32 17.38 -19.76
CA ILE A 78 12.97 17.02 -19.35
C ILE A 78 12.01 17.97 -20.04
N PRO A 79 11.13 17.48 -20.93
CA PRO A 79 10.23 18.36 -21.67
C PRO A 79 9.41 19.17 -20.68
N SER A 80 9.43 20.48 -20.80
CA SER A 80 8.69 21.39 -19.91
C SER A 80 7.18 21.22 -19.99
N GLN A 81 6.68 20.52 -21.01
CA GLN A 81 5.25 20.25 -21.20
C GLN A 81 5.00 18.79 -21.55
N MET A 82 4.05 18.19 -20.87
CA MET A 82 3.59 16.84 -21.14
C MET A 82 2.86 16.76 -22.48
N ASN A 83 3.22 15.79 -23.31
CA ASN A 83 2.51 15.52 -24.55
C ASN A 83 1.12 14.86 -24.28
N LYS A 84 0.29 14.77 -25.34
CA LYS A 84 -1.07 14.20 -25.21
C LYS A 84 -1.07 12.72 -24.73
N LYS A 85 -0.06 11.93 -25.13
CA LYS A 85 0.05 10.53 -24.70
C LYS A 85 0.42 10.44 -23.21
N GLN A 86 1.37 11.23 -22.76
CA GLN A 86 1.77 11.30 -21.35
C GLN A 86 0.62 11.74 -20.43
N LYS A 87 -0.20 12.73 -20.89
CA LYS A 87 -1.41 13.13 -20.16
C LYS A 87 -2.43 11.99 -20.02
N ARG A 88 -2.65 11.21 -21.08
CA ARG A 88 -3.54 10.04 -21.03
C ARG A 88 -3.02 8.97 -20.06
N VAL A 89 -1.72 8.67 -20.13
CA VAL A 89 -1.09 7.74 -19.20
C VAL A 89 -1.23 8.21 -17.76
N LEU A 90 -1.00 9.51 -17.49
CA LEU A 90 -1.19 10.08 -16.16
C LEU A 90 -2.63 9.94 -15.66
N VAL A 91 -3.62 10.17 -16.53
CA VAL A 91 -5.04 9.99 -16.17
C VAL A 91 -5.31 8.53 -15.80
N VAL A 92 -4.84 7.57 -16.59
CA VAL A 92 -5.01 6.14 -16.29
C VAL A 92 -4.31 5.78 -14.99
N PHE A 93 -3.10 6.28 -14.76
CA PHE A 93 -2.35 6.06 -13.53
C PHE A 93 -3.09 6.57 -12.29
N ILE A 94 -3.57 7.82 -12.34
CA ILE A 94 -4.36 8.40 -11.23
C ILE A 94 -5.65 7.60 -11.03
N SER A 95 -6.35 7.27 -12.13
CA SER A 95 -7.59 6.47 -12.06
C SER A 95 -7.36 5.10 -11.40
N THR A 96 -6.21 4.46 -11.64
CA THR A 96 -5.85 3.18 -11.01
C THR A 96 -5.83 3.32 -9.48
N PHE A 97 -5.20 4.37 -8.97
CA PHE A 97 -5.16 4.62 -7.52
C PHE A 97 -6.54 4.97 -6.95
N VAL A 98 -7.33 5.75 -7.67
CA VAL A 98 -8.71 6.07 -7.26
C VAL A 98 -9.56 4.80 -7.17
N ILE A 99 -9.48 3.92 -8.17
CA ILE A 99 -10.19 2.64 -8.18
C ILE A 99 -9.69 1.74 -7.05
N MET A 100 -8.37 1.66 -6.84
CA MET A 100 -7.79 0.89 -5.74
C MET A 100 -8.33 1.36 -4.39
N VAL A 101 -8.29 2.66 -4.12
CA VAL A 101 -8.81 3.24 -2.86
C VAL A 101 -10.30 2.94 -2.71
N ALA A 102 -11.08 3.11 -3.78
CA ALA A 102 -12.51 2.76 -3.77
C ALA A 102 -12.73 1.26 -3.49
N GLY A 103 -11.87 0.39 -3.99
CA GLY A 103 -11.93 -1.05 -3.72
C GLY A 103 -11.81 -1.42 -2.24
N PHE A 104 -11.11 -0.60 -1.45
CA PHE A 104 -10.90 -0.84 -0.02
C PHE A 104 -11.89 -0.12 0.92
N ILE A 105 -12.71 0.80 0.40
CA ILE A 105 -13.71 1.47 1.23
C ILE A 105 -14.86 0.49 1.49
N PRO A 106 -15.17 0.13 2.74
CA PRO A 106 -16.22 -0.84 3.05
C PRO A 106 -17.60 -0.21 2.86
N PHE A 107 -18.01 -0.01 1.60
CA PHE A 107 -19.26 0.66 1.23
C PHE A 107 -20.48 0.00 1.83
N LYS A 108 -20.48 -1.34 1.94
CA LYS A 108 -21.56 -2.10 2.57
C LYS A 108 -21.77 -1.71 4.02
N ASP A 109 -20.67 -1.60 4.79
CA ASP A 109 -20.71 -1.23 6.21
C ASP A 109 -21.13 0.22 6.41
N LEU A 110 -20.91 1.07 5.39
CA LEU A 110 -21.38 2.45 5.34
C LEU A 110 -22.84 2.58 4.85
N GLY A 111 -23.53 1.45 4.58
CA GLY A 111 -24.91 1.43 4.12
C GLY A 111 -25.10 1.62 2.60
N ILE A 112 -24.01 1.70 1.83
CA ILE A 112 -24.05 1.89 0.37
C ILE A 112 -23.99 0.54 -0.33
N LYS A 113 -25.14 0.00 -0.73
CA LYS A 113 -25.27 -1.31 -1.39
C LYS A 113 -25.13 -1.25 -2.92
N PHE A 114 -24.96 -0.08 -3.48
CA PHE A 114 -24.91 0.13 -4.94
C PHE A 114 -23.90 -0.78 -5.64
N PHE A 115 -22.68 -0.88 -5.12
CA PHE A 115 -21.60 -1.63 -5.75
C PHE A 115 -21.83 -3.15 -5.72
N GLU A 116 -22.45 -3.68 -4.66
CA GLU A 116 -22.85 -5.09 -4.60
C GLU A 116 -23.93 -5.40 -5.63
N THR A 117 -25.00 -4.60 -5.65
CA THR A 117 -26.11 -4.78 -6.60
C THR A 117 -25.65 -4.64 -8.05
N PHE A 118 -24.72 -3.70 -8.32
CA PHE A 118 -24.12 -3.54 -9.64
C PHE A 118 -23.29 -4.76 -10.04
N ASN A 119 -22.46 -5.28 -9.14
CA ASN A 119 -21.65 -6.47 -9.37
C ASN A 119 -22.52 -7.70 -9.65
N GLU A 120 -23.56 -7.92 -8.84
CA GLU A 120 -24.54 -8.99 -9.07
C GLU A 120 -25.24 -8.87 -10.43
N SER A 121 -25.53 -7.64 -10.85
CA SER A 121 -26.15 -7.38 -12.15
C SER A 121 -25.22 -7.71 -13.31
N LEU A 122 -23.92 -7.41 -13.17
CA LEU A 122 -22.90 -7.77 -14.17
C LEU A 122 -22.74 -9.29 -14.30
N HIS A 123 -22.78 -10.02 -13.20
CA HIS A 123 -22.69 -11.49 -13.21
C HIS A 123 -23.89 -12.17 -13.88
N LYS A 124 -25.04 -11.51 -13.93
CA LYS A 124 -26.24 -12.03 -14.62
C LYS A 124 -26.16 -11.91 -16.14
N ILE A 125 -25.24 -11.13 -16.69
CA ILE A 125 -25.05 -11.00 -18.14
C ILE A 125 -24.28 -12.22 -18.66
N PRO A 126 -24.85 -13.04 -19.58
CA PRO A 126 -24.32 -14.37 -19.87
C PRO A 126 -22.84 -14.42 -20.32
N VAL A 127 -22.37 -13.45 -21.09
CA VAL A 127 -21.00 -13.41 -21.60
C VAL A 127 -20.07 -12.68 -20.61
N LEU A 128 -20.52 -11.54 -20.07
CA LEU A 128 -19.75 -10.75 -19.13
C LEU A 128 -19.59 -11.48 -17.77
N GLY A 129 -20.62 -12.14 -17.28
CA GLY A 129 -20.54 -12.91 -16.05
C GLY A 129 -19.53 -14.04 -16.12
N GLN A 130 -19.37 -14.69 -17.29
CA GLN A 130 -18.34 -15.71 -17.47
C GLN A 130 -16.92 -15.12 -17.59
N LEU A 131 -16.76 -13.96 -18.22
CA LEU A 131 -15.47 -13.26 -18.37
C LEU A 131 -14.99 -12.63 -17.06
N ILE A 132 -15.91 -12.08 -16.28
CA ILE A 132 -15.61 -11.44 -15.00
C ILE A 132 -15.36 -12.49 -13.91
N GLY A 133 -15.93 -13.71 -14.06
CA GLY A 133 -15.77 -14.79 -13.11
C GLY A 133 -16.29 -14.40 -11.71
N ASN A 134 -15.61 -14.81 -10.67
CA ASN A 134 -15.95 -14.48 -9.28
C ASN A 134 -15.24 -13.21 -8.80
N THR A 135 -15.31 -12.11 -9.58
CA THR A 135 -14.74 -10.85 -9.12
C THR A 135 -15.57 -10.24 -7.99
N ASP A 136 -14.88 -9.81 -6.95
CA ASP A 136 -15.53 -9.18 -5.81
C ASP A 136 -15.99 -7.76 -6.13
N ALA A 137 -17.09 -7.33 -5.51
CA ALA A 137 -17.59 -5.97 -5.64
C ALA A 137 -16.59 -4.93 -5.11
N LEU A 138 -16.64 -3.72 -5.66
CA LEU A 138 -15.90 -2.58 -5.09
C LEU A 138 -16.29 -2.40 -3.61
N GLY A 139 -15.29 -2.31 -2.75
CA GLY A 139 -15.47 -2.18 -1.30
C GLY A 139 -15.27 -3.47 -0.51
N THR A 140 -14.97 -4.58 -1.20
CA THR A 140 -14.64 -5.87 -0.58
C THR A 140 -13.29 -6.40 -1.07
N TRP A 141 -12.50 -5.55 -1.73
CA TRP A 141 -11.24 -5.95 -2.34
C TRP A 141 -10.14 -6.22 -1.33
N TYR A 142 -9.26 -7.13 -1.71
CA TYR A 142 -8.06 -7.50 -0.98
C TYR A 142 -6.85 -7.56 -1.93
N PHE A 143 -5.75 -8.23 -1.53
CA PHE A 143 -4.51 -8.30 -2.34
C PHE A 143 -4.71 -8.83 -3.77
N PRO A 144 -5.47 -9.93 -4.01
CA PRO A 144 -5.59 -10.48 -5.36
C PRO A 144 -6.23 -9.49 -6.34
N GLN A 145 -7.32 -8.82 -5.93
CA GLN A 145 -8.04 -7.86 -6.77
C GLN A 145 -7.16 -6.63 -7.09
N THR A 146 -6.41 -6.17 -6.10
CA THR A 146 -5.46 -5.05 -6.27
C THR A 146 -4.33 -5.44 -7.21
N ALA A 147 -3.73 -6.62 -7.07
CA ALA A 147 -2.67 -7.11 -7.94
C ALA A 147 -3.17 -7.22 -9.39
N MET A 148 -4.38 -7.75 -9.59
CA MET A 148 -5.02 -7.86 -10.91
C MET A 148 -5.28 -6.48 -11.52
N LEU A 149 -5.76 -5.51 -10.73
CA LEU A 149 -5.96 -4.14 -11.17
C LEU A 149 -4.65 -3.53 -11.70
N PHE A 150 -3.57 -3.59 -10.91
CA PHE A 150 -2.29 -3.02 -11.32
C PHE A 150 -1.70 -3.73 -12.55
N ALA A 151 -1.81 -5.06 -12.63
CA ALA A 151 -1.35 -5.81 -13.79
C ALA A 151 -2.09 -5.38 -15.07
N PHE A 152 -3.42 -5.33 -15.01
CA PHE A 152 -4.25 -4.90 -16.13
C PHE A 152 -3.98 -3.45 -16.55
N MET A 153 -3.93 -2.54 -15.57
CA MET A 153 -3.69 -1.12 -15.84
C MET A 153 -2.27 -0.85 -16.35
N GLY A 154 -1.27 -1.63 -15.91
CA GLY A 154 0.08 -1.58 -16.45
C GLY A 154 0.13 -1.93 -17.94
N ILE A 155 -0.56 -3.00 -18.35
CA ILE A 155 -0.69 -3.38 -19.76
C ILE A 155 -1.43 -2.28 -20.53
N LEU A 156 -2.54 -1.78 -20.00
CA LEU A 156 -3.34 -0.72 -20.62
C LEU A 156 -2.52 0.56 -20.85
N VAL A 157 -1.71 0.97 -19.88
CA VAL A 157 -0.77 2.10 -20.00
C VAL A 157 0.21 1.87 -21.15
N GLY A 158 0.79 0.66 -21.24
CA GLY A 158 1.69 0.29 -22.32
C GLY A 158 1.03 0.43 -23.72
N ILE A 159 -0.20 -0.06 -23.86
CA ILE A 159 -0.99 0.04 -25.09
C ILE A 159 -1.32 1.50 -25.43
N ILE A 160 -1.80 2.29 -24.46
CA ILE A 160 -2.17 3.71 -24.66
C ILE A 160 -0.95 4.55 -25.05
N TYR A 161 0.20 4.26 -24.48
CA TYR A 161 1.44 4.94 -24.85
C TYR A 161 1.91 4.53 -26.25
N GLY A 162 1.53 3.34 -26.70
CA GLY A 162 1.89 2.77 -28.01
C GLY A 162 3.21 1.99 -27.95
N LEU A 163 3.48 1.34 -26.82
CA LEU A 163 4.60 0.42 -26.69
C LEU A 163 4.33 -0.87 -27.49
N LYS A 164 5.39 -1.44 -28.04
CA LYS A 164 5.34 -2.79 -28.63
C LYS A 164 5.26 -3.85 -27.52
N GLU A 165 4.72 -5.01 -27.84
CA GLU A 165 4.56 -6.14 -26.94
C GLU A 165 5.85 -6.48 -26.18
N ASP A 166 6.98 -6.61 -26.89
CA ASP A 166 8.29 -6.90 -26.30
C ASP A 166 8.69 -5.88 -25.21
N LYS A 167 8.35 -4.60 -25.43
CA LYS A 167 8.64 -3.53 -24.47
C LYS A 167 7.73 -3.61 -23.25
N ILE A 168 6.46 -3.95 -23.42
CA ILE A 168 5.52 -4.15 -22.30
C ILE A 168 6.00 -5.31 -21.44
N ILE A 169 6.32 -6.45 -22.07
CA ILE A 169 6.81 -7.66 -21.37
C ILE A 169 8.13 -7.37 -20.65
N SER A 170 9.11 -6.77 -21.33
CA SER A 170 10.40 -6.48 -20.72
C SER A 170 10.28 -5.49 -19.55
N SER A 171 9.44 -4.48 -19.64
CA SER A 171 9.18 -3.54 -18.54
C SER A 171 8.55 -4.24 -17.34
N PHE A 172 7.62 -5.17 -17.59
CA PHE A 172 6.99 -5.98 -16.53
C PHE A 172 8.00 -6.90 -15.85
N MET A 173 8.85 -7.57 -16.63
CA MET A 173 9.91 -8.45 -16.11
C MET A 173 10.96 -7.69 -15.30
N ASN A 174 11.37 -6.52 -15.77
CA ASN A 174 12.31 -5.67 -15.03
C ASN A 174 11.71 -5.22 -13.70
N GLY A 175 10.45 -4.74 -13.69
CA GLY A 175 9.77 -4.38 -12.46
C GLY A 175 9.61 -5.56 -11.47
N ALA A 176 9.36 -6.77 -11.99
CA ALA A 176 9.32 -7.97 -11.15
C ALA A 176 10.70 -8.30 -10.56
N ALA A 177 11.78 -8.15 -11.34
CA ALA A 177 13.15 -8.36 -10.87
C ALA A 177 13.54 -7.35 -9.77
N ASP A 178 13.17 -6.09 -9.91
CA ASP A 178 13.43 -5.04 -8.90
C ASP A 178 12.75 -5.35 -7.57
N LEU A 179 11.56 -5.97 -7.60
CA LEU A 179 10.81 -6.34 -6.41
C LEU A 179 11.19 -7.72 -5.81
N LEU A 180 12.05 -8.49 -6.50
CA LEU A 180 12.40 -9.85 -6.07
C LEU A 180 13.05 -9.87 -4.69
N SER A 181 13.94 -8.94 -4.40
CA SER A 181 14.60 -8.81 -3.10
C SER A 181 13.60 -8.56 -1.96
N VAL A 182 12.62 -7.71 -2.20
CA VAL A 182 11.54 -7.44 -1.24
C VAL A 182 10.69 -8.69 -1.02
N ALA A 183 10.33 -9.41 -2.08
CA ALA A 183 9.57 -10.65 -1.99
C ALA A 183 10.32 -11.72 -1.17
N LEU A 184 11.64 -11.86 -1.35
CA LEU A 184 12.47 -12.76 -0.56
C LEU A 184 12.52 -12.38 0.92
N ILE A 185 12.65 -11.10 1.24
CA ILE A 185 12.61 -10.63 2.63
C ILE A 185 11.27 -10.98 3.29
N VAL A 186 10.16 -10.75 2.59
CA VAL A 186 8.82 -11.12 3.07
C VAL A 186 8.70 -12.62 3.28
N ALA A 187 9.23 -13.43 2.36
CA ALA A 187 9.22 -14.89 2.47
C ALA A 187 9.99 -15.38 3.71
N VAL A 188 11.18 -14.81 3.96
CA VAL A 188 11.99 -15.12 5.16
C VAL A 188 11.27 -14.69 6.44
N ALA A 189 10.69 -13.48 6.46
CA ALA A 189 9.91 -13.00 7.60
C ALA A 189 8.71 -13.92 7.89
N ARG A 190 8.03 -14.41 6.87
CA ARG A 190 6.96 -15.43 7.02
C ARG A 190 7.49 -16.74 7.58
N GLY A 191 8.66 -17.21 7.14
CA GLY A 191 9.30 -18.40 7.70
C GLY A 191 9.56 -18.26 9.21
N ILE A 192 10.08 -17.11 9.64
CA ILE A 192 10.28 -16.80 11.06
C ILE A 192 8.93 -16.85 11.81
N GLN A 193 7.89 -16.22 11.26
CA GLN A 193 6.56 -16.22 11.86
C GLN A 193 5.99 -17.64 12.04
N VAL A 194 6.15 -18.51 11.06
CA VAL A 194 5.71 -19.91 11.15
C VAL A 194 6.44 -20.62 12.30
N ILE A 195 7.78 -20.51 12.37
CA ILE A 195 8.57 -21.12 13.44
C ILE A 195 8.16 -20.60 14.82
N MET A 196 7.93 -19.29 14.96
CA MET A 196 7.48 -18.68 16.20
C MET A 196 6.09 -19.18 16.62
N ASN A 197 5.18 -19.37 15.67
CA ASN A 197 3.83 -19.85 15.95
C ASN A 197 3.84 -21.34 16.30
N ASP A 198 4.52 -22.18 15.52
CA ASP A 198 4.62 -23.63 15.78
C ASP A 198 5.37 -23.91 17.08
N GLY A 199 6.38 -23.11 17.41
CA GLY A 199 7.10 -23.17 18.69
C GLY A 199 6.34 -22.56 19.86
N MET A 200 5.10 -22.06 19.68
CA MET A 200 4.30 -21.37 20.70
C MET A 200 5.00 -20.13 21.32
N ILE A 201 6.06 -19.64 20.68
CA ILE A 201 6.86 -18.50 21.15
C ILE A 201 6.00 -17.23 21.16
N THR A 202 5.27 -16.98 20.07
CA THR A 202 4.36 -15.83 19.95
C THR A 202 3.31 -15.84 21.07
N ALA A 203 2.67 -17.00 21.29
CA ALA A 203 1.65 -17.14 22.33
C ALA A 203 2.23 -16.90 23.74
N THR A 204 3.43 -17.39 24.02
CA THR A 204 4.13 -17.20 25.29
C THR A 204 4.46 -15.73 25.54
N ILE A 205 5.01 -15.04 24.54
CA ILE A 205 5.34 -13.61 24.65
C ILE A 205 4.08 -12.77 24.87
N LEU A 206 3.01 -13.06 24.11
CA LEU A 206 1.73 -12.36 24.26
C LEU A 206 1.12 -12.59 25.64
N HIS A 207 1.19 -13.82 26.18
CA HIS A 207 0.71 -14.14 27.50
C HIS A 207 1.48 -13.36 28.58
N TRP A 208 2.80 -13.29 28.51
CA TRP A 208 3.59 -12.46 29.43
C TRP A 208 3.25 -10.98 29.32
N GLY A 209 3.04 -10.48 28.08
CA GLY A 209 2.59 -9.11 27.86
C GLY A 209 1.23 -8.85 28.47
N GLU A 210 0.27 -9.75 28.29
CA GLU A 210 -1.07 -9.65 28.89
C GLU A 210 -0.99 -9.64 30.42
N GLU A 211 -0.24 -10.56 31.03
CA GLU A 211 -0.09 -10.61 32.47
C GLU A 211 0.56 -9.34 33.05
N GLY A 212 1.60 -8.84 32.39
CA GLY A 212 2.28 -7.60 32.80
C GLY A 212 1.43 -6.34 32.65
N LEU A 213 0.41 -6.38 31.82
CA LEU A 213 -0.47 -5.24 31.55
C LEU A 213 -1.81 -5.33 32.29
N LYS A 214 -2.11 -6.45 32.97
CA LYS A 214 -3.33 -6.63 33.79
C LYS A 214 -3.38 -5.59 34.91
N GLY A 215 -4.55 -4.96 35.06
CA GLY A 215 -4.81 -4.00 36.14
C GLY A 215 -4.39 -2.55 35.81
N LEU A 216 -3.89 -2.26 34.66
CA LEU A 216 -3.56 -0.89 34.26
C LEU A 216 -4.80 -0.11 33.81
N SER A 217 -4.75 1.23 33.94
CA SER A 217 -5.77 2.08 33.31
C SER A 217 -5.74 1.96 31.80
N SER A 218 -6.88 2.17 31.13
CA SER A 218 -7.01 2.03 29.67
C SER A 218 -5.96 2.85 28.90
N GLN A 219 -5.62 4.05 29.38
CA GLN A 219 -4.63 4.91 28.74
C GLN A 219 -3.21 4.34 28.85
N LEU A 220 -2.82 3.88 30.06
CA LEU A 220 -1.52 3.23 30.29
C LEU A 220 -1.42 1.91 29.53
N PHE A 221 -2.48 1.13 29.50
CA PHE A 221 -2.56 -0.11 28.75
C PHE A 221 -2.22 0.12 27.26
N ILE A 222 -2.86 1.10 26.59
CA ILE A 222 -2.61 1.41 25.18
C ILE A 222 -1.16 1.81 24.94
N VAL A 223 -0.59 2.71 25.77
CA VAL A 223 0.78 3.19 25.60
C VAL A 223 1.80 2.07 25.81
N LEU A 224 1.64 1.27 26.86
CA LEU A 224 2.55 0.16 27.14
C LEU A 224 2.42 -0.98 26.14
N THR A 225 1.22 -1.28 25.66
CA THR A 225 1.00 -2.23 24.56
C THR A 225 1.75 -1.78 23.32
N TYR A 226 1.67 -0.50 22.95
CA TYR A 226 2.41 0.04 21.82
C TYR A 226 3.93 -0.13 21.99
N ILE A 227 4.47 0.19 23.19
CA ILE A 227 5.90 0.00 23.47
C ILE A 227 6.30 -1.48 23.42
N PHE A 228 5.45 -2.37 23.92
CA PHE A 228 5.68 -3.82 23.91
C PHE A 228 5.75 -4.38 22.49
N TYR A 229 4.96 -3.84 21.55
CA TYR A 229 4.96 -4.28 20.15
C TYR A 229 6.08 -3.67 19.29
N LEU A 230 6.80 -2.64 19.78
CA LEU A 230 7.90 -2.02 19.00
C LEU A 230 9.04 -2.99 18.66
N PRO A 231 9.50 -3.89 19.54
CA PRO A 231 10.58 -4.84 19.24
C PRO A 231 10.11 -6.13 18.54
N MET A 232 8.81 -6.37 18.41
CA MET A 232 8.23 -7.53 17.74
C MET A 232 7.99 -7.27 16.24
#